data_335e083dd4a2a649fe8bc6b1687f3636
#
_entry.id   335e083dd4a2a649fe8bc6b1687f3636
#
_cell.length_a   1.000
_cell.length_b   1.000
_cell.length_c   1.000
_cell.angle_alpha   90.00
_cell.angle_beta   90.00
_cell.angle_gamma   90.00
#
_symmetry.space_group_name_H-M   'P 1'
#
loop_
_entity.id
_entity.type
_entity.pdbx_description
1 polymer ?
#
loop_
_entity_poly.entity_id
_entity_poly.type
_entity_poly.pdbx_seq_one_letter_code
_entity_poly.pdbx_strand_id
1 'polypeptide(L)'
;MKQVSTVNGQNLREMFASATNWLEKNASDIDALNVFPVPDGDTGTNMLLTMRSTLEEADKVSDSSAGAVVQAMANGALMGARGNSGVILSQFWNGLAQGLAEKKTFNGSDLANGLMQASKMAYKGLSNPVEGTIITVIKDAAAAAQAQALSDSEDIVSVVEAAVNAANESVANTPALLAVLKEAGVVDAGGHGFYTILEGALRYLKGEVEQMQFRKPQMIASNVPLVAKPLRVLGEEIYGYCTEFLLKGEELDPDKLKKKLAKKGKSLIVVGDKATIRVHIHALDPGNVLHHATSLGTVHKVNVRNMDEQRLDFLEMQKARAPATDIAVIAVVSGGGLADVFTSLGVAVIVPGGQTMNPSAKDLLQAVEQVVSDKVIILPNNKNIVLVAEQVKSLTEKSIRVVPTETIPQGVAALLAFDYEADFETSGRLMTEAISTVRTIEITRAVRSVKLNGLNIKKKQPIGLLDGNLVAAGNKSVDVLSVVLSKVDLDEAEVITIYYGVDTKEAEAQQINDSILKGQPNLQVEIVRGDQPHYNYIVSIE
;
A
#
# COMPACT_ATOMS: atom_id res chain seq x y z
N MET A 1 -20.19 18.95 29.58
CA MET A 1 -18.92 19.26 28.92
C MET A 1 -18.55 20.70 29.21
N LYS A 2 -17.27 21.01 29.53
CA LYS A 2 -16.83 22.39 29.69
C LYS A 2 -16.84 23.04 28.30
N GLN A 3 -17.70 24.01 28.07
CA GLN A 3 -17.67 24.82 26.86
C GLN A 3 -16.39 25.65 26.86
N VAL A 4 -15.52 25.45 25.88
CA VAL A 4 -14.32 26.28 25.70
C VAL A 4 -14.63 27.28 24.59
N SER A 5 -15.05 28.48 24.98
CA SER A 5 -15.45 29.51 24.02
C SER A 5 -14.28 30.21 23.33
N THR A 6 -13.12 30.27 23.96
CA THR A 6 -11.93 30.92 23.37
C THR A 6 -10.65 30.23 23.80
N VAL A 7 -9.66 30.21 22.89
CA VAL A 7 -8.29 29.69 23.10
C VAL A 7 -7.28 30.85 22.89
N ASN A 8 -6.35 31.04 23.81
CA ASN A 8 -5.23 31.95 23.69
C ASN A 8 -3.96 31.21 23.21
N GLY A 9 -2.85 31.93 23.05
CA GLY A 9 -1.60 31.30 22.59
C GLY A 9 -1.02 30.28 23.56
N GLN A 10 -1.20 30.44 24.89
CA GLN A 10 -0.74 29.43 25.84
C GLN A 10 -1.53 28.12 25.74
N ASN A 11 -2.85 28.21 25.69
CA ASN A 11 -3.69 27.02 25.48
C ASN A 11 -3.42 26.35 24.12
N LEU A 12 -3.09 27.14 23.08
CA LEU A 12 -2.71 26.63 21.77
C LEU A 12 -1.41 25.80 21.85
N ARG A 13 -0.38 26.26 22.56
CA ARG A 13 0.87 25.50 22.80
C ARG A 13 0.58 24.18 23.50
N GLU A 14 -0.17 24.22 24.61
CA GLU A 14 -0.49 23.04 25.42
C GLU A 14 -1.33 22.02 24.63
N MET A 15 -2.29 22.49 23.85
CA MET A 15 -3.12 21.67 22.98
C MET A 15 -2.25 20.90 21.96
N PHE A 16 -1.35 21.59 21.28
CA PHE A 16 -0.50 20.93 20.28
C PHE A 16 0.71 20.19 20.87
N ALA A 17 1.15 20.51 22.09
CA ALA A 17 2.06 19.66 22.84
C ALA A 17 1.40 18.29 23.15
N SER A 18 0.15 18.31 23.60
CA SER A 18 -0.64 17.09 23.80
C SER A 18 -0.82 16.30 22.49
N ALA A 19 -1.15 17.00 21.39
CA ALA A 19 -1.27 16.40 20.06
C ALA A 19 0.03 15.76 19.57
N THR A 20 1.18 16.42 19.84
CA THR A 20 2.50 15.89 19.48
C THR A 20 2.86 14.65 20.29
N ASN A 21 2.55 14.63 21.58
CA ASN A 21 2.73 13.44 22.43
C ASN A 21 1.83 12.28 21.99
N TRP A 22 0.63 12.59 21.52
CA TRP A 22 -0.27 11.58 20.96
C TRP A 22 0.25 11.02 19.64
N LEU A 23 0.76 11.89 18.76
CA LEU A 23 1.42 11.48 17.51
C LEU A 23 2.66 10.62 17.79
N GLU A 24 3.47 10.93 18.80
CA GLU A 24 4.67 10.18 19.17
C GLU A 24 4.33 8.73 19.54
N LYS A 25 3.25 8.52 20.29
CA LYS A 25 2.78 7.17 20.67
C LYS A 25 2.31 6.35 19.47
N ASN A 26 1.87 6.99 18.40
CA ASN A 26 1.33 6.35 17.21
C ASN A 26 2.29 6.40 16.00
N ALA A 27 3.45 7.06 16.11
CA ALA A 27 4.34 7.30 14.98
C ALA A 27 4.78 5.99 14.29
N SER A 28 5.10 4.97 15.07
CA SER A 28 5.49 3.65 14.57
C SER A 28 4.39 2.92 13.80
N ASP A 29 3.12 3.09 14.21
CA ASP A 29 2.00 2.48 13.50
C ASP A 29 1.70 3.24 12.19
N ILE A 30 1.89 4.58 12.21
CA ILE A 30 1.79 5.42 11.02
C ILE A 30 2.91 5.09 10.02
N ASP A 31 4.15 4.88 10.49
CA ASP A 31 5.28 4.46 9.65
C ASP A 31 4.98 3.12 8.95
N ALA A 32 4.34 2.18 9.64
CA ALA A 32 3.95 0.89 9.08
C ALA A 32 2.91 0.98 7.94
N LEU A 33 2.13 2.07 7.86
CA LEU A 33 1.14 2.31 6.79
C LEU A 33 1.77 2.95 5.54
N ASN A 34 3.04 3.36 5.59
CA ASN A 34 3.66 4.16 4.54
C ASN A 34 4.01 3.33 3.30
N VAL A 35 3.14 3.38 2.28
CA VAL A 35 3.34 2.70 0.99
C VAL A 35 3.37 3.67 -0.20
N PHE A 36 3.07 4.95 0.00
CA PHE A 36 3.00 5.97 -1.05
C PHE A 36 3.52 7.33 -0.56
N PRO A 37 4.23 8.12 -1.39
CA PRO A 37 4.68 7.82 -2.77
C PRO A 37 5.88 6.86 -2.84
N VAL A 38 6.58 6.65 -1.75
CA VAL A 38 7.70 5.71 -1.58
C VAL A 38 7.46 4.92 -0.29
N PRO A 39 7.56 3.60 -0.29
CA PRO A 39 7.40 2.79 0.91
C PRO A 39 8.70 2.78 1.73
N ASP A 40 9.05 3.91 2.35
CA ASP A 40 10.26 4.10 3.15
C ASP A 40 10.03 4.10 4.67
N GLY A 41 8.75 3.99 5.09
CA GLY A 41 8.37 3.77 6.48
C GLY A 41 8.74 4.90 7.44
N ASP A 42 8.74 6.14 6.97
CA ASP A 42 9.21 7.28 7.78
C ASP A 42 8.17 8.41 7.95
N THR A 43 6.93 8.20 7.48
CA THR A 43 5.87 9.25 7.49
C THR A 43 5.54 9.73 8.89
N GLY A 44 5.29 8.83 9.84
CA GLY A 44 4.97 9.17 11.23
C GLY A 44 6.14 9.85 11.92
N THR A 45 7.33 9.32 11.73
CA THR A 45 8.59 9.90 12.22
C THR A 45 8.83 11.31 11.68
N ASN A 46 8.66 11.53 10.38
CA ASN A 46 8.82 12.83 9.74
C ASN A 46 7.81 13.86 10.25
N MET A 47 6.54 13.46 10.42
CA MET A 47 5.50 14.32 10.99
C MET A 47 5.80 14.66 12.45
N LEU A 48 6.23 13.70 13.26
CA LEU A 48 6.61 13.90 14.66
C LEU A 48 7.77 14.91 14.80
N LEU A 49 8.84 14.73 14.04
CA LEU A 49 10.00 15.63 14.07
C LEU A 49 9.63 17.04 13.59
N THR A 50 8.71 17.15 12.62
CA THR A 50 8.17 18.42 12.18
C THR A 50 7.37 19.10 13.29
N MET A 51 6.49 18.36 13.99
CA MET A 51 5.70 18.88 15.11
C MET A 51 6.56 19.31 16.31
N ARG A 52 7.63 18.57 16.62
CA ARG A 52 8.59 18.96 17.66
C ARG A 52 9.25 20.30 17.35
N SER A 53 9.73 20.49 16.11
CA SER A 53 10.30 21.77 15.68
C SER A 53 9.27 22.90 15.67
N THR A 54 8.00 22.59 15.40
CA THR A 54 6.87 23.52 15.51
C THR A 54 6.73 24.05 16.93
N LEU A 55 6.77 23.18 17.93
CA LEU A 55 6.64 23.53 19.35
C LEU A 55 7.88 24.25 19.88
N GLU A 56 9.09 23.80 19.49
CA GLU A 56 10.34 24.45 19.88
C GLU A 56 10.38 25.96 19.53
N GLU A 57 9.85 26.35 18.37
CA GLU A 57 9.76 27.77 18.00
C GLU A 57 8.62 28.48 18.75
N ALA A 58 7.49 27.81 18.97
CA ALA A 58 6.40 28.37 19.77
C ALA A 58 6.83 28.69 21.22
N ASP A 59 7.67 27.84 21.82
CA ASP A 59 8.16 28.03 23.21
C ASP A 59 9.10 29.22 23.38
N LYS A 60 9.71 29.72 22.30
CA LYS A 60 10.58 30.91 22.32
C LYS A 60 9.81 32.24 22.35
N VAL A 61 8.51 32.20 22.08
CA VAL A 61 7.66 33.38 22.02
C VAL A 61 7.14 33.72 23.41
N SER A 62 7.46 34.91 23.90
CA SER A 62 6.97 35.43 25.20
C SER A 62 5.52 35.95 25.12
N ASP A 63 5.06 36.36 23.93
CA ASP A 63 3.69 36.81 23.70
C ASP A 63 2.72 35.63 23.77
N SER A 64 1.65 35.78 24.56
CA SER A 64 0.60 34.78 24.72
C SER A 64 -0.57 34.95 23.72
N SER A 65 -0.45 35.87 22.75
CA SER A 65 -1.47 36.00 21.70
C SER A 65 -1.47 34.78 20.76
N ALA A 66 -2.65 34.35 20.36
CA ALA A 66 -2.79 33.16 19.48
C ALA A 66 -2.08 33.39 18.13
N GLY A 67 -2.21 34.59 17.55
CA GLY A 67 -1.55 34.95 16.29
C GLY A 67 -0.02 34.88 16.35
N ALA A 68 0.60 35.40 17.43
CA ALA A 68 2.07 35.35 17.59
C ALA A 68 2.55 33.90 17.76
N VAL A 69 1.84 33.09 18.55
CA VAL A 69 2.21 31.71 18.81
C VAL A 69 2.04 30.86 17.54
N VAL A 70 0.92 30.97 16.82
CA VAL A 70 0.73 30.18 15.60
C VAL A 70 1.69 30.59 14.48
N GLN A 71 2.10 31.86 14.42
CA GLN A 71 3.12 32.31 13.48
C GLN A 71 4.49 31.67 13.79
N ALA A 72 4.86 31.63 15.08
CA ALA A 72 6.08 30.90 15.49
C ALA A 72 6.01 29.41 15.18
N MET A 73 4.84 28.79 15.41
CA MET A 73 4.58 27.39 15.02
C MET A 73 4.78 27.16 13.52
N ALA A 74 4.26 28.06 12.68
CA ALA A 74 4.43 27.98 11.22
C ALA A 74 5.91 28.09 10.82
N ASN A 75 6.65 29.01 11.45
CA ASN A 75 8.09 29.15 11.21
C ASN A 75 8.87 27.89 11.64
N GLY A 76 8.55 27.34 12.81
CA GLY A 76 9.13 26.09 13.31
C GLY A 76 8.83 24.91 12.39
N ALA A 77 7.58 24.78 11.95
CA ALA A 77 7.16 23.76 11.01
C ALA A 77 7.91 23.87 9.67
N LEU A 78 8.05 25.08 9.11
CA LEU A 78 8.78 25.32 7.87
C LEU A 78 10.26 24.96 8.01
N MET A 79 10.89 25.38 9.09
CA MET A 79 12.32 25.15 9.34
C MET A 79 12.65 23.70 9.71
N GLY A 80 11.69 23.00 10.32
CA GLY A 80 11.83 21.64 10.79
C GLY A 80 11.18 20.59 9.89
N ALA A 81 10.47 20.98 8.83
CA ALA A 81 9.77 20.05 7.94
C ALA A 81 10.67 18.92 7.42
N ARG A 82 10.16 17.69 7.40
CA ARG A 82 10.87 16.52 6.89
C ARG A 82 9.95 15.68 6.02
N GLY A 83 10.48 15.17 4.93
CA GLY A 83 9.73 14.37 3.96
C GLY A 83 8.57 15.15 3.32
N ASN A 84 7.82 14.49 2.44
CA ASN A 84 6.62 15.06 1.84
C ASN A 84 5.57 15.46 2.90
N SER A 85 5.30 14.55 3.84
CA SER A 85 4.28 14.74 4.89
C SER A 85 4.61 15.94 5.81
N GLY A 86 5.87 16.09 6.21
CA GLY A 86 6.30 17.22 7.04
C GLY A 86 6.23 18.54 6.29
N VAL A 87 6.55 18.57 4.99
CA VAL A 87 6.44 19.79 4.19
C VAL A 87 4.97 20.17 3.97
N ILE A 88 4.08 19.22 3.71
CA ILE A 88 2.63 19.49 3.63
C ILE A 88 2.11 20.01 4.97
N LEU A 89 2.53 19.39 6.07
CA LEU A 89 2.17 19.85 7.42
C LEU A 89 2.67 21.28 7.70
N SER A 90 3.86 21.67 7.19
CA SER A 90 4.34 23.04 7.30
C SER A 90 3.46 24.05 6.54
N GLN A 91 2.88 23.67 5.42
CA GLN A 91 1.92 24.50 4.67
C GLN A 91 0.58 24.60 5.39
N PHE A 92 0.13 23.53 6.04
CA PHE A 92 -1.02 23.59 6.93
C PHE A 92 -0.80 24.64 8.04
N TRP A 93 0.35 24.60 8.74
CA TRP A 93 0.69 25.58 9.77
C TRP A 93 0.75 27.01 9.24
N ASN A 94 1.34 27.21 8.06
CA ASN A 94 1.39 28.52 7.41
C ASN A 94 -0.01 29.07 7.10
N GLY A 95 -0.91 28.24 6.57
CA GLY A 95 -2.29 28.65 6.31
C GLY A 95 -3.07 28.94 7.60
N LEU A 96 -2.88 28.13 8.65
CA LEU A 96 -3.49 28.37 9.95
C LEU A 96 -3.02 29.69 10.57
N ALA A 97 -1.71 30.00 10.46
CA ALA A 97 -1.15 31.26 10.92
C ALA A 97 -1.74 32.47 10.18
N GLN A 98 -1.93 32.37 8.87
CA GLN A 98 -2.60 33.43 8.09
C GLN A 98 -4.07 33.63 8.53
N GLY A 99 -4.78 32.52 8.81
CA GLY A 99 -6.18 32.58 9.24
C GLY A 99 -6.38 33.15 10.66
N LEU A 100 -5.37 33.01 11.54
CA LEU A 100 -5.41 33.46 12.91
C LEU A 100 -4.52 34.71 13.16
N ALA A 101 -4.01 35.33 12.09
CA ALA A 101 -3.17 36.55 12.22
C ALA A 101 -3.88 37.63 13.06
N GLU A 102 -3.11 38.32 13.89
CA GLU A 102 -3.55 39.42 14.77
C GLU A 102 -4.58 39.04 15.86
N LYS A 103 -4.97 37.75 15.97
CA LYS A 103 -5.87 37.27 17.01
C LYS A 103 -5.14 37.12 18.35
N LYS A 104 -5.63 37.79 19.41
CA LYS A 104 -5.18 37.51 20.79
C LYS A 104 -5.72 36.17 21.29
N THR A 105 -7.00 35.93 21.03
CA THR A 105 -7.72 34.68 21.27
C THR A 105 -8.55 34.38 20.05
N PHE A 106 -8.92 33.12 19.85
CA PHE A 106 -9.80 32.70 18.77
C PHE A 106 -10.93 31.81 19.31
N ASN A 107 -12.08 31.81 18.63
CA ASN A 107 -13.23 30.95 18.88
C ASN A 107 -13.38 29.87 17.79
N GLY A 108 -14.48 29.12 17.83
CA GLY A 108 -14.76 28.05 16.86
C GLY A 108 -14.80 28.55 15.41
N SER A 109 -15.43 29.70 15.15
CA SER A 109 -15.50 30.30 13.81
C SER A 109 -14.14 30.76 13.29
N ASP A 110 -13.31 31.36 14.15
CA ASP A 110 -11.95 31.76 13.79
C ASP A 110 -11.10 30.53 13.43
N LEU A 111 -11.22 29.46 14.22
CA LEU A 111 -10.50 28.19 13.97
C LEU A 111 -10.93 27.55 12.64
N ALA A 112 -12.25 27.48 12.37
CA ALA A 112 -12.75 26.92 11.13
C ALA A 112 -12.24 27.69 9.91
N ASN A 113 -12.24 29.04 9.96
CA ASN A 113 -11.65 29.88 8.93
C ASN A 113 -10.14 29.63 8.77
N GLY A 114 -9.42 29.46 9.89
CA GLY A 114 -8.01 29.10 9.89
C GLY A 114 -7.73 27.75 9.23
N LEU A 115 -8.54 26.73 9.53
CA LEU A 115 -8.45 25.40 8.91
C LEU A 115 -8.73 25.45 7.40
N MET A 116 -9.69 26.26 6.95
CA MET A 116 -9.93 26.47 5.52
C MET A 116 -8.75 27.13 4.81
N GLN A 117 -8.08 28.11 5.43
CA GLN A 117 -6.85 28.69 4.88
C GLN A 117 -5.71 27.67 4.88
N ALA A 118 -5.58 26.87 5.94
CA ALA A 118 -4.61 25.79 6.05
C ALA A 118 -4.77 24.77 4.90
N SER A 119 -6.00 24.35 4.61
CA SER A 119 -6.32 23.46 3.50
C SER A 119 -5.88 24.04 2.15
N LYS A 120 -6.24 25.31 1.87
CA LYS A 120 -5.85 26.01 0.63
C LYS A 120 -4.32 26.08 0.47
N MET A 121 -3.60 26.36 1.55
CA MET A 121 -2.14 26.46 1.51
C MET A 121 -1.48 25.10 1.32
N ALA A 122 -1.99 24.05 1.92
CA ALA A 122 -1.51 22.68 1.71
C ALA A 122 -1.59 22.25 0.23
N TYR A 123 -2.72 22.53 -0.43
CA TYR A 123 -2.88 22.26 -1.86
C TYR A 123 -1.95 23.12 -2.73
N LYS A 124 -1.83 24.41 -2.43
CA LYS A 124 -0.97 25.36 -3.19
C LYS A 124 0.51 24.98 -3.13
N GLY A 125 0.95 24.43 -1.99
CA GLY A 125 2.34 24.02 -1.78
C GLY A 125 2.80 22.91 -2.73
N LEU A 126 1.89 22.06 -3.19
CA LEU A 126 2.20 20.91 -4.02
C LEU A 126 2.28 21.24 -5.52
N SER A 127 3.18 20.57 -6.22
CA SER A 127 3.26 20.67 -7.69
C SER A 127 2.22 19.82 -8.39
N ASN A 128 1.89 18.67 -7.80
CA ASN A 128 0.89 17.72 -8.30
C ASN A 128 0.15 17.14 -7.09
N PRO A 129 -0.94 17.76 -6.63
CA PRO A 129 -1.75 17.23 -5.54
C PRO A 129 -2.43 15.92 -5.94
N VAL A 130 -2.35 14.91 -5.08
CA VAL A 130 -2.94 13.59 -5.30
C VAL A 130 -4.07 13.37 -4.29
N GLU A 131 -5.28 13.17 -4.78
CA GLU A 131 -6.44 12.83 -3.94
C GLU A 131 -6.27 11.42 -3.33
N GLY A 132 -6.87 11.22 -2.15
CA GLY A 132 -6.68 9.99 -1.38
C GLY A 132 -5.41 10.01 -0.51
N THR A 133 -4.83 11.19 -0.27
CA THR A 133 -3.68 11.39 0.62
C THR A 133 -3.99 12.42 1.72
N ILE A 134 -3.01 12.75 2.54
CA ILE A 134 -3.10 13.74 3.62
C ILE A 134 -3.83 15.03 3.22
N ILE A 135 -3.68 15.50 1.97
CA ILE A 135 -4.34 16.74 1.52
C ILE A 135 -5.86 16.59 1.44
N THR A 136 -6.36 15.40 1.04
CA THR A 136 -7.79 15.10 1.04
C THR A 136 -8.33 15.13 2.46
N VAL A 137 -7.62 14.51 3.41
CA VAL A 137 -8.01 14.49 4.82
C VAL A 137 -8.02 15.90 5.43
N ILE A 138 -7.01 16.73 5.12
CA ILE A 138 -6.98 18.15 5.54
C ILE A 138 -8.19 18.91 4.98
N LYS A 139 -8.52 18.71 3.70
CA LYS A 139 -9.66 19.36 3.04
C LYS A 139 -10.98 19.01 3.70
N ASP A 140 -11.22 17.71 3.91
CA ASP A 140 -12.47 17.20 4.44
C ASP A 140 -12.66 17.63 5.90
N ALA A 141 -11.61 17.57 6.71
CA ALA A 141 -11.61 18.09 8.09
C ALA A 141 -11.93 19.59 8.15
N ALA A 142 -11.32 20.38 7.27
CA ALA A 142 -11.55 21.83 7.23
C ALA A 142 -12.99 22.14 6.78
N ALA A 143 -13.55 21.40 5.83
CA ALA A 143 -14.92 21.57 5.36
C ALA A 143 -15.93 21.25 6.47
N ALA A 144 -15.73 20.18 7.23
CA ALA A 144 -16.58 19.81 8.35
C ALA A 144 -16.51 20.82 9.50
N ALA A 145 -15.30 21.30 9.82
CA ALA A 145 -15.12 22.39 10.79
C ALA A 145 -15.90 23.66 10.38
N GLN A 146 -15.85 24.02 9.11
CA GLN A 146 -16.56 25.17 8.58
C GLN A 146 -18.08 24.99 8.65
N ALA A 147 -18.59 23.79 8.30
CA ALA A 147 -20.02 23.49 8.40
C ALA A 147 -20.52 23.54 9.85
N GLN A 148 -19.74 23.02 10.80
CA GLN A 148 -20.05 23.06 12.23
C GLN A 148 -20.08 24.48 12.78
N ALA A 149 -19.11 25.31 12.40
CA ALA A 149 -19.01 26.70 12.83
C ALA A 149 -20.18 27.58 12.33
N LEU A 150 -20.88 27.18 11.27
CA LEU A 150 -22.11 27.86 10.82
C LEU A 150 -23.29 27.59 11.75
N SER A 151 -23.32 26.48 12.47
CA SER A 151 -24.38 26.10 13.40
C SER A 151 -24.06 26.53 14.85
N ASP A 152 -22.80 26.48 15.26
CA ASP A 152 -22.29 26.88 16.57
C ASP A 152 -20.90 27.51 16.43
N SER A 153 -20.87 28.83 16.28
CA SER A 153 -19.67 29.59 15.94
C SER A 153 -18.71 29.81 17.12
N GLU A 154 -19.14 29.59 18.36
CA GLU A 154 -18.33 29.91 19.54
C GLU A 154 -17.67 28.69 20.16
N ASP A 155 -18.29 27.49 20.07
CA ASP A 155 -17.75 26.29 20.70
C ASP A 155 -16.62 25.65 19.87
N ILE A 156 -15.41 25.81 20.36
CA ILE A 156 -14.20 25.24 19.73
C ILE A 156 -14.23 23.70 19.78
N VAL A 157 -14.76 23.12 20.87
CA VAL A 157 -14.77 21.66 21.05
C VAL A 157 -15.62 21.00 19.98
N SER A 158 -16.82 21.53 19.70
CA SER A 158 -17.70 21.01 18.66
C SER A 158 -17.11 21.12 17.26
N VAL A 159 -16.40 22.23 16.98
CA VAL A 159 -15.72 22.46 15.69
C VAL A 159 -14.56 21.48 15.49
N VAL A 160 -13.72 21.28 16.52
CA VAL A 160 -12.61 20.32 16.43
C VAL A 160 -13.14 18.88 16.36
N GLU A 161 -14.20 18.56 17.09
CA GLU A 161 -14.83 17.22 17.03
C GLU A 161 -15.39 16.91 15.64
N ALA A 162 -16.04 17.86 14.99
CA ALA A 162 -16.49 17.72 13.60
C ALA A 162 -15.30 17.48 12.64
N ALA A 163 -14.21 18.23 12.82
CA ALA A 163 -12.98 18.06 12.03
C ALA A 163 -12.36 16.66 12.22
N VAL A 164 -12.28 16.18 13.47
CA VAL A 164 -11.74 14.84 13.81
C VAL A 164 -12.58 13.73 13.20
N ASN A 165 -13.91 13.81 13.32
CA ASN A 165 -14.80 12.81 12.75
C ASN A 165 -14.66 12.74 11.23
N ALA A 166 -14.69 13.88 10.54
CA ALA A 166 -14.50 13.94 9.11
C ALA A 166 -13.11 13.46 8.67
N ALA A 167 -12.05 13.80 9.42
CA ALA A 167 -10.71 13.30 9.16
C ALA A 167 -10.65 11.77 9.25
N ASN A 168 -11.28 11.17 10.26
CA ASN A 168 -11.34 9.72 10.43
C ASN A 168 -12.06 9.03 9.27
N GLU A 169 -13.22 9.56 8.87
CA GLU A 169 -13.97 9.04 7.71
C GLU A 169 -13.17 9.19 6.41
N SER A 170 -12.52 10.34 6.21
CA SER A 170 -11.70 10.62 5.04
C SER A 170 -10.50 9.66 4.97
N VAL A 171 -9.81 9.41 6.10
CA VAL A 171 -8.72 8.40 6.18
C VAL A 171 -9.22 7.03 5.76
N ALA A 172 -10.35 6.56 6.31
CA ALA A 172 -10.93 5.27 5.96
C ALA A 172 -11.27 5.15 4.47
N ASN A 173 -11.58 6.28 3.80
CA ASN A 173 -11.94 6.32 2.38
C ASN A 173 -10.74 6.49 1.44
N THR A 174 -9.53 6.75 1.94
CA THR A 174 -8.33 6.96 1.10
C THR A 174 -8.03 5.79 0.14
N PRO A 175 -8.25 4.49 0.50
CA PRO A 175 -8.05 3.37 -0.43
C PRO A 175 -9.04 3.35 -1.60
N ALA A 176 -10.21 3.96 -1.46
CA ALA A 176 -11.17 4.08 -2.57
C ALA A 176 -10.74 5.14 -3.59
N LEU A 177 -9.92 6.12 -3.19
CA LEU A 177 -9.45 7.22 -4.02
C LEU A 177 -8.07 6.96 -4.65
N LEU A 178 -7.23 6.14 -4.03
CA LEU A 178 -5.85 5.89 -4.47
C LEU A 178 -5.59 4.38 -4.57
N ALA A 179 -5.47 3.89 -5.81
CA ALA A 179 -5.38 2.46 -6.12
C ALA A 179 -4.24 1.73 -5.38
N VAL A 180 -3.07 2.35 -5.25
CA VAL A 180 -1.92 1.75 -4.54
C VAL A 180 -2.22 1.45 -3.07
N LEU A 181 -3.03 2.28 -2.39
CA LEU A 181 -3.47 2.03 -1.01
C LEU A 181 -4.44 0.86 -0.94
N LYS A 182 -5.37 0.78 -1.91
CA LYS A 182 -6.31 -0.34 -2.04
C LYS A 182 -5.56 -1.65 -2.28
N GLU A 183 -4.59 -1.66 -3.18
CA GLU A 183 -3.75 -2.81 -3.49
C GLU A 183 -2.92 -3.26 -2.29
N ALA A 184 -2.37 -2.30 -1.52
CA ALA A 184 -1.62 -2.59 -0.30
C ALA A 184 -2.53 -2.96 0.90
N GLY A 185 -3.85 -2.72 0.83
CA GLY A 185 -4.80 -2.97 1.92
C GLY A 185 -4.60 -2.05 3.12
N VAL A 186 -4.09 -0.83 2.91
CA VAL A 186 -3.81 0.16 3.96
C VAL A 186 -4.47 1.50 3.65
N VAL A 187 -4.58 2.36 4.67
CA VAL A 187 -4.98 3.76 4.51
C VAL A 187 -3.76 4.66 4.29
N ASP A 188 -3.98 5.91 3.88
CA ASP A 188 -2.89 6.88 3.73
C ASP A 188 -2.22 7.20 5.07
N ALA A 189 -0.92 6.94 5.16
CA ALA A 189 -0.12 7.17 6.36
C ALA A 189 -0.11 8.65 6.80
N GLY A 190 0.05 9.57 5.84
CA GLY A 190 0.04 11.00 6.10
C GLY A 190 -1.30 11.49 6.60
N GLY A 191 -2.40 11.04 6.00
CA GLY A 191 -3.77 11.33 6.42
C GLY A 191 -4.05 10.80 7.83
N HIS A 192 -3.61 9.57 8.12
CA HIS A 192 -3.74 8.99 9.46
C HIS A 192 -2.94 9.76 10.51
N GLY A 193 -1.73 10.21 10.17
CA GLY A 193 -0.92 11.08 11.03
C GLY A 193 -1.59 12.42 11.30
N PHE A 194 -2.21 13.04 10.30
CA PHE A 194 -2.96 14.28 10.47
C PHE A 194 -4.19 14.10 11.34
N TYR A 195 -4.97 13.04 11.12
CA TYR A 195 -6.07 12.64 12.01
C TYR A 195 -5.60 12.50 13.47
N THR A 196 -4.48 11.82 13.68
CA THR A 196 -3.90 11.59 15.02
C THR A 196 -3.54 12.92 15.71
N ILE A 197 -3.01 13.90 14.97
CA ILE A 197 -2.75 15.26 15.52
C ILE A 197 -4.05 15.94 15.94
N LEU A 198 -5.09 15.91 15.10
CA LEU A 198 -6.39 16.51 15.44
C LEU A 198 -7.05 15.80 16.64
N GLU A 199 -6.98 14.47 16.68
CA GLU A 199 -7.50 13.70 17.82
C GLU A 199 -6.79 14.07 19.13
N GLY A 200 -5.47 14.20 19.13
CA GLY A 200 -4.70 14.63 20.30
C GLY A 200 -5.07 16.03 20.78
N ALA A 201 -5.34 16.95 19.84
CA ALA A 201 -5.84 18.29 20.15
C ALA A 201 -7.25 18.27 20.78
N LEU A 202 -8.16 17.43 20.24
CA LEU A 202 -9.50 17.26 20.79
C LEU A 202 -9.47 16.68 22.21
N ARG A 203 -8.62 15.70 22.48
CA ARG A 203 -8.45 15.10 23.81
C ARG A 203 -8.01 16.11 24.85
N TYR A 204 -7.08 17.01 24.48
CA TYR A 204 -6.70 18.13 25.34
C TYR A 204 -7.91 19.02 25.68
N LEU A 205 -8.68 19.44 24.67
CA LEU A 205 -9.85 20.29 24.86
C LEU A 205 -10.94 19.64 25.72
N LYS A 206 -11.08 18.30 25.66
CA LYS A 206 -12.00 17.53 26.50
C LYS A 206 -11.46 17.25 27.91
N GLY A 207 -10.19 17.59 28.21
CA GLY A 207 -9.55 17.31 29.51
C GLY A 207 -9.20 15.85 29.74
N GLU A 208 -9.03 15.06 28.66
CA GLU A 208 -8.75 13.61 28.69
C GLU A 208 -7.24 13.29 28.75
N VAL A 209 -6.41 14.26 29.10
CA VAL A 209 -4.92 14.17 29.02
C VAL A 209 -4.36 13.06 29.93
N GLU A 210 -5.00 12.75 31.06
CA GLU A 210 -4.54 11.72 31.99
C GLU A 210 -4.97 10.29 31.63
N GLN A 211 -5.93 10.11 30.71
CA GLN A 211 -6.46 8.80 30.29
C GLN A 211 -5.83 8.28 29.00
N MET A 212 -4.61 8.68 28.67
CA MET A 212 -3.89 8.19 27.49
C MET A 212 -3.48 6.71 27.60
N GLN A 213 -4.43 5.82 27.90
CA GLN A 213 -4.27 4.39 27.64
C GLN A 213 -4.52 4.15 26.15
N PHE A 214 -3.56 3.45 25.55
CA PHE A 214 -3.57 3.01 24.17
C PHE A 214 -4.92 2.43 23.75
N ARG A 215 -5.71 3.15 22.98
CA ARG A 215 -6.74 2.56 22.15
C ARG A 215 -6.10 2.31 20.78
N LYS A 216 -5.93 1.03 20.43
CA LYS A 216 -5.68 0.69 19.02
C LYS A 216 -6.71 1.45 18.18
N PRO A 217 -6.31 2.06 17.04
CA PRO A 217 -7.26 2.67 16.12
C PRO A 217 -8.37 1.64 15.89
N GLN A 218 -9.61 1.99 16.18
CA GLN A 218 -10.73 1.22 15.68
C GLN A 218 -10.75 1.48 14.19
N MET A 219 -10.02 0.64 13.46
CA MET A 219 -10.28 0.50 12.05
C MET A 219 -11.74 0.08 11.97
N ILE A 220 -12.54 0.93 11.31
CA ILE A 220 -13.89 0.54 10.91
C ILE A 220 -13.65 -0.71 10.08
N ALA A 221 -14.05 -1.84 10.65
CA ALA A 221 -13.85 -3.14 10.06
C ALA A 221 -14.55 -3.18 8.69
N SER A 222 -13.78 -2.95 7.64
CA SER A 222 -13.94 -3.84 6.51
C SER A 222 -13.53 -5.20 7.07
N ASN A 223 -14.38 -6.20 7.00
CA ASN A 223 -14.16 -7.57 7.46
C ASN A 223 -13.04 -8.27 6.63
N VAL A 224 -11.94 -7.58 6.43
CA VAL A 224 -10.72 -8.13 5.84
C VAL A 224 -9.71 -8.18 6.97
N PRO A 225 -9.23 -9.36 7.38
CA PRO A 225 -8.11 -9.45 8.31
C PRO A 225 -6.97 -8.62 7.74
N LEU A 226 -6.41 -7.70 8.53
CA LEU A 226 -5.14 -7.04 8.25
C LEU A 226 -4.01 -8.08 8.34
N VAL A 227 -3.98 -8.95 7.40
CA VAL A 227 -2.72 -9.56 6.99
C VAL A 227 -2.09 -8.47 6.13
N ALA A 228 -1.05 -7.79 6.65
CA ALA A 228 -0.22 -6.93 5.83
C ALA A 228 0.18 -7.76 4.60
N LYS A 229 -0.47 -7.49 3.46
CA LYS A 229 -0.10 -8.17 2.22
C LYS A 229 1.36 -7.83 2.01
N PRO A 230 2.24 -8.83 1.77
CA PRO A 230 3.62 -8.53 1.44
C PRO A 230 3.56 -7.56 0.26
N LEU A 231 4.14 -6.36 0.45
CA LEU A 231 4.26 -5.38 -0.61
C LEU A 231 4.87 -6.10 -1.82
N ARG A 232 4.10 -6.17 -2.90
CA ARG A 232 4.64 -6.66 -4.17
C ARG A 232 5.98 -5.97 -4.38
N VAL A 233 7.00 -6.74 -4.65
CA VAL A 233 8.19 -6.24 -5.33
C VAL A 233 7.74 -5.89 -6.76
N LEU A 234 6.99 -4.79 -6.88
CA LEU A 234 6.74 -4.12 -8.15
C LEU A 234 8.12 -3.75 -8.66
N GLY A 235 8.51 -4.30 -9.80
CA GLY A 235 9.73 -4.18 -10.54
C GLY A 235 10.83 -3.25 -10.00
N GLU A 236 12.03 -3.33 -10.49
CA GLU A 236 13.19 -2.48 -10.19
C GLU A 236 12.92 -0.99 -10.49
N GLU A 237 11.94 -0.38 -9.79
CA GLU A 237 11.76 1.07 -9.81
C GLU A 237 12.86 1.66 -8.92
N ILE A 238 13.80 2.33 -9.55
CA ILE A 238 14.82 3.11 -8.85
C ILE A 238 14.15 4.40 -8.37
N TYR A 239 14.04 4.56 -7.06
CA TYR A 239 13.46 5.76 -6.43
C TYR A 239 14.46 6.91 -6.38
N GLY A 240 15.75 6.60 -6.30
CA GLY A 240 16.83 7.56 -6.23
C GLY A 240 16.97 8.21 -4.84
N TYR A 241 17.14 9.52 -4.79
CA TYR A 241 17.48 10.24 -3.58
C TYR A 241 16.41 11.24 -3.18
N CYS A 242 15.93 11.16 -1.94
CA CYS A 242 15.21 12.24 -1.28
C CYS A 242 16.20 13.37 -0.96
N THR A 243 15.99 14.54 -1.54
CA THR A 243 16.88 15.71 -1.39
C THR A 243 16.11 16.87 -0.80
N GLU A 244 16.54 17.32 0.36
CA GLU A 244 15.92 18.41 1.11
C GLU A 244 16.97 19.48 1.45
N PHE A 245 16.58 20.74 1.34
CA PHE A 245 17.44 21.85 1.74
C PHE A 245 16.66 23.14 1.96
N LEU A 246 17.31 24.10 2.63
CA LEU A 246 16.90 25.50 2.70
C LEU A 246 17.79 26.32 1.79
N LEU A 247 17.18 27.09 0.91
CA LEU A 247 17.86 28.09 0.09
C LEU A 247 17.60 29.46 0.69
N LYS A 248 18.67 30.19 1.04
CA LYS A 248 18.62 31.58 1.49
C LYS A 248 19.24 32.50 0.46
N GLY A 249 18.61 33.64 0.22
CA GLY A 249 19.10 34.63 -0.75
C GLY A 249 18.27 35.90 -0.71
N GLU A 250 18.62 36.85 -1.56
CA GLU A 250 17.88 38.09 -1.75
C GLU A 250 17.01 37.98 -3.00
N GLU A 251 15.74 38.42 -2.90
CA GLU A 251 14.78 38.40 -4.03
C GLU A 251 14.60 37.02 -4.69
N LEU A 252 14.60 35.92 -3.90
CA LEU A 252 14.32 34.58 -4.40
C LEU A 252 12.89 34.51 -4.96
N ASP A 253 12.72 33.69 -5.99
CA ASP A 253 11.43 33.44 -6.64
C ASP A 253 11.07 31.96 -6.54
N PRO A 254 10.18 31.57 -5.59
CA PRO A 254 9.78 30.18 -5.41
C PRO A 254 9.15 29.55 -6.67
N ASP A 255 8.34 30.30 -7.42
CA ASP A 255 7.65 29.80 -8.61
C ASP A 255 8.63 29.53 -9.75
N LYS A 256 9.64 30.40 -9.91
CA LYS A 256 10.71 30.22 -10.90
C LYS A 256 11.59 29.01 -10.55
N LEU A 257 11.94 28.86 -9.28
CA LEU A 257 12.70 27.72 -8.78
C LEU A 257 11.90 26.41 -8.98
N LYS A 258 10.62 26.40 -8.63
CA LYS A 258 9.71 25.28 -8.83
C LYS A 258 9.67 24.83 -10.29
N LYS A 259 9.50 25.74 -11.25
CA LYS A 259 9.49 25.44 -12.69
C LYS A 259 10.82 24.83 -13.18
N LYS A 260 11.94 25.27 -12.62
CA LYS A 260 13.28 24.76 -12.98
C LYS A 260 13.54 23.36 -12.44
N LEU A 261 13.17 23.11 -11.17
CA LEU A 261 13.40 21.84 -10.50
C LEU A 261 12.40 20.76 -10.92
N ALA A 262 11.20 21.12 -11.39
CA ALA A 262 10.19 20.18 -11.86
C ALA A 262 10.69 19.24 -12.99
N LYS A 263 11.74 19.65 -13.71
CA LYS A 263 12.38 18.83 -14.77
C LYS A 263 13.49 17.91 -14.23
N LYS A 264 13.87 18.03 -12.95
CA LYS A 264 15.02 17.34 -12.36
C LYS A 264 14.64 16.20 -11.43
N GLY A 265 13.33 16.05 -11.10
CA GLY A 265 12.86 14.99 -10.23
C GLY A 265 11.34 14.98 -10.06
N LYS A 266 10.88 14.06 -9.21
CA LYS A 266 9.47 13.85 -8.84
C LYS A 266 9.22 14.38 -7.42
N SER A 267 7.97 14.36 -6.97
CA SER A 267 7.56 14.77 -5.60
C SER A 267 8.11 16.13 -5.18
N LEU A 268 8.22 17.07 -6.14
CA LEU A 268 8.79 18.38 -5.89
C LEU A 268 7.84 19.25 -5.07
N ILE A 269 8.34 19.74 -3.94
CA ILE A 269 7.70 20.75 -3.10
C ILE A 269 8.69 21.92 -2.92
N VAL A 270 8.24 23.12 -3.26
CA VAL A 270 9.00 24.36 -3.12
C VAL A 270 8.13 25.36 -2.36
N VAL A 271 8.54 25.75 -1.18
CA VAL A 271 7.77 26.60 -0.28
C VAL A 271 8.66 27.62 0.42
N GLY A 272 8.15 28.81 0.66
CA GLY A 272 8.90 29.90 1.30
C GLY A 272 8.60 31.25 0.65
N ASP A 273 9.50 32.19 0.89
CA ASP A 273 9.41 33.60 0.48
C ASP A 273 10.66 34.06 -0.29
N LYS A 274 10.78 35.36 -0.51
CA LYS A 274 11.91 35.96 -1.22
C LYS A 274 13.26 35.85 -0.50
N ALA A 275 13.27 35.54 0.78
CA ALA A 275 14.49 35.44 1.59
C ALA A 275 14.88 34.00 1.88
N THR A 276 13.89 33.12 2.04
CA THR A 276 14.11 31.71 2.42
C THR A 276 13.13 30.80 1.70
N ILE A 277 13.65 29.81 0.99
CA ILE A 277 12.86 28.77 0.32
C ILE A 277 13.28 27.42 0.86
N ARG A 278 12.31 26.59 1.25
CA ARG A 278 12.50 25.16 1.49
C ARG A 278 12.19 24.36 0.24
N VAL A 279 13.07 23.43 -0.09
CA VAL A 279 12.92 22.51 -1.20
C VAL A 279 12.93 21.07 -0.70
N HIS A 280 12.01 20.27 -1.20
CA HIS A 280 12.01 18.81 -1.13
C HIS A 280 11.80 18.27 -2.53
N ILE A 281 12.62 17.32 -2.97
CA ILE A 281 12.56 16.71 -4.30
C ILE A 281 13.13 15.29 -4.26
N HIS A 282 12.49 14.36 -4.99
CA HIS A 282 13.01 13.04 -5.27
C HIS A 282 13.73 13.06 -6.62
N ALA A 283 15.02 12.86 -6.64
CA ALA A 283 15.85 12.96 -7.85
C ALA A 283 16.86 11.81 -7.95
N LEU A 284 17.12 11.36 -9.16
CA LEU A 284 18.19 10.38 -9.42
C LEU A 284 19.59 11.00 -9.26
N ASP A 285 19.70 12.31 -9.50
CA ASP A 285 20.95 13.08 -9.37
C ASP A 285 20.75 14.28 -8.43
N PRO A 286 21.01 14.09 -7.12
CA PRO A 286 20.91 15.17 -6.13
C PRO A 286 21.95 16.28 -6.34
N GLY A 287 23.10 15.95 -6.93
CA GLY A 287 24.16 16.91 -7.22
C GLY A 287 23.70 18.00 -8.18
N ASN A 288 22.96 17.63 -9.21
CA ASN A 288 22.41 18.58 -10.20
C ASN A 288 21.35 19.52 -9.59
N VAL A 289 20.58 19.02 -8.62
CA VAL A 289 19.59 19.83 -7.87
C VAL A 289 20.30 20.86 -7.01
N LEU A 290 21.28 20.42 -6.21
CA LEU A 290 22.05 21.28 -5.30
C LEU A 290 22.91 22.29 -6.06
N HIS A 291 23.54 21.90 -7.16
CA HIS A 291 24.29 22.81 -8.04
C HIS A 291 23.43 23.96 -8.56
N HIS A 292 22.18 23.65 -8.96
CA HIS A 292 21.26 24.70 -9.39
C HIS A 292 20.87 25.62 -8.23
N ALA A 293 20.62 25.07 -7.05
CA ALA A 293 20.26 25.85 -5.88
C ALA A 293 21.39 26.80 -5.46
N THR A 294 22.65 26.33 -5.46
CA THR A 294 23.82 27.16 -5.09
C THR A 294 24.09 28.29 -6.06
N SER A 295 23.58 28.22 -7.30
CA SER A 295 23.67 29.32 -8.26
C SER A 295 22.70 30.49 -7.96
N LEU A 296 21.73 30.29 -7.07
CA LEU A 296 20.70 31.27 -6.73
C LEU A 296 20.87 31.87 -5.32
N GLY A 297 21.61 31.20 -4.45
CA GLY A 297 21.80 31.63 -3.09
C GLY A 297 22.63 30.65 -2.27
N THR A 298 22.58 30.79 -0.95
CA THR A 298 23.28 29.90 -0.03
C THR A 298 22.37 28.74 0.40
N VAL A 299 22.89 27.51 0.31
CA VAL A 299 22.16 26.30 0.65
C VAL A 299 22.49 25.89 2.08
N HIS A 300 21.46 25.63 2.89
CA HIS A 300 21.55 25.26 4.31
C HIS A 300 20.73 24.01 4.59
N LYS A 301 21.04 23.32 5.69
CA LYS A 301 20.31 22.13 6.18
C LYS A 301 20.08 21.09 5.08
N VAL A 302 21.13 20.82 4.30
CA VAL A 302 21.08 19.81 3.25
C VAL A 302 20.94 18.44 3.86
N ASN A 303 19.94 17.69 3.42
CA ASN A 303 19.74 16.28 3.73
C ASN A 303 19.51 15.54 2.42
N VAL A 304 20.33 14.52 2.19
CA VAL A 304 20.21 13.64 1.02
C VAL A 304 20.17 12.21 1.53
N ARG A 305 19.11 11.48 1.25
CA ARG A 305 18.91 10.10 1.67
C ARG A 305 18.66 9.21 0.46
N ASN A 306 19.26 8.04 0.44
CA ASN A 306 19.00 7.02 -0.56
C ASN A 306 17.67 6.32 -0.23
N MET A 307 16.64 6.54 -1.05
CA MET A 307 15.31 5.97 -0.83
C MET A 307 15.26 4.47 -1.15
N ASP A 308 16.14 3.98 -1.99
CA ASP A 308 16.21 2.55 -2.30
C ASP A 308 16.76 1.75 -1.09
N GLU A 309 17.75 2.30 -0.36
CA GLU A 309 18.24 1.74 0.91
C GLU A 309 17.16 1.81 2.01
N GLN A 310 16.51 2.98 2.20
CA GLN A 310 15.44 3.14 3.19
C GLN A 310 14.29 2.14 2.96
N ARG A 311 13.95 1.87 1.70
CA ARG A 311 12.94 0.88 1.33
C ARG A 311 13.36 -0.53 1.76
N LEU A 312 14.62 -0.90 1.55
CA LEU A 312 15.13 -2.22 1.96
C LEU A 312 15.08 -2.37 3.49
N ASP A 313 15.56 -1.37 4.22
CA ASP A 313 15.51 -1.34 5.69
C ASP A 313 14.07 -1.45 6.21
N PHE A 314 13.12 -0.74 5.57
CA PHE A 314 11.70 -0.78 5.93
C PHE A 314 11.08 -2.16 5.67
N LEU A 315 11.38 -2.78 4.54
CA LEU A 315 10.93 -4.15 4.23
C LEU A 315 11.48 -5.17 5.24
N GLU A 316 12.72 -5.01 5.69
CA GLU A 316 13.32 -5.85 6.74
C GLU A 316 12.62 -5.62 8.10
N MET A 317 12.33 -4.38 8.46
CA MET A 317 11.57 -4.07 9.69
C MET A 317 10.13 -4.60 9.64
N GLN A 318 9.46 -4.54 8.49
CA GLN A 318 8.12 -5.12 8.33
C GLN A 318 8.14 -6.65 8.46
N LYS A 319 9.15 -7.32 7.89
CA LYS A 319 9.36 -8.76 8.09
C LYS A 319 9.52 -9.13 9.57
N ALA A 320 10.26 -8.31 10.32
CA ALA A 320 10.45 -8.53 11.76
C ALA A 320 9.18 -8.26 12.61
N ARG A 321 8.21 -7.52 12.09
CA ARG A 321 6.94 -7.17 12.78
C ARG A 321 5.74 -8.00 12.34
N ALA A 322 5.83 -8.71 11.20
CA ALA A 322 4.78 -9.62 10.78
C ALA A 322 4.53 -10.64 11.91
N PRO A 323 3.27 -10.88 12.33
CA PRO A 323 2.99 -11.95 13.26
C PRO A 323 3.60 -13.21 12.65
N ALA A 324 4.48 -13.87 13.39
CA ALA A 324 5.07 -15.12 12.98
C ALA A 324 3.91 -16.12 12.78
N THR A 325 3.47 -16.31 11.53
CA THR A 325 2.65 -17.46 11.21
C THR A 325 3.50 -18.67 11.51
N ASP A 326 2.98 -19.58 12.32
CA ASP A 326 3.74 -20.78 12.71
C ASP A 326 4.20 -21.58 11.47
N ILE A 327 3.44 -21.46 10.37
CA ILE A 327 3.70 -22.10 9.07
C ILE A 327 3.59 -21.04 7.96
N ALA A 328 4.62 -20.92 7.13
CA ALA A 328 4.59 -20.09 5.91
C ALA A 328 4.39 -20.96 4.67
N VAL A 329 3.62 -20.48 3.69
CA VAL A 329 3.46 -21.16 2.41
C VAL A 329 4.14 -20.35 1.30
N ILE A 330 4.93 -21.02 0.47
CA ILE A 330 5.59 -20.48 -0.72
C ILE A 330 5.02 -21.17 -1.95
N ALA A 331 4.70 -20.44 -3.01
CA ALA A 331 4.17 -21.03 -4.24
C ALA A 331 4.95 -20.56 -5.47
N VAL A 332 5.16 -21.47 -6.41
CA VAL A 332 5.69 -21.13 -7.74
C VAL A 332 4.53 -20.81 -8.67
N VAL A 333 4.50 -19.59 -9.21
CA VAL A 333 3.38 -19.10 -10.03
C VAL A 333 3.89 -18.24 -11.18
N SER A 334 3.23 -18.33 -12.34
CA SER A 334 3.49 -17.51 -13.52
C SER A 334 2.21 -16.82 -13.98
N GLY A 335 2.25 -15.49 -14.07
CA GLY A 335 1.09 -14.66 -14.42
C GLY A 335 0.65 -13.78 -13.23
N GLY A 336 0.42 -12.49 -13.53
CA GLY A 336 0.09 -11.50 -12.49
C GLY A 336 -1.21 -11.82 -11.77
N GLY A 337 -2.26 -12.17 -12.52
CA GLY A 337 -3.55 -12.51 -11.93
C GLY A 337 -3.52 -13.79 -11.09
N LEU A 338 -2.77 -14.82 -11.53
CA LEU A 338 -2.58 -16.02 -10.71
C LEU A 338 -1.80 -15.73 -9.43
N ALA A 339 -0.77 -14.87 -9.50
CA ALA A 339 -0.04 -14.44 -8.30
C ALA A 339 -0.96 -13.72 -7.30
N ASP A 340 -1.92 -12.92 -7.78
CA ASP A 340 -2.93 -12.27 -6.94
C ASP A 340 -3.85 -13.30 -6.27
N VAL A 341 -4.29 -14.33 -6.99
CA VAL A 341 -5.10 -15.43 -6.43
C VAL A 341 -4.34 -16.12 -5.30
N PHE A 342 -3.10 -16.56 -5.53
CA PHE A 342 -2.31 -17.25 -4.51
C PHE A 342 -2.00 -16.36 -3.30
N THR A 343 -1.73 -15.09 -3.53
CA THR A 343 -1.52 -14.12 -2.45
C THR A 343 -2.80 -13.93 -1.62
N SER A 344 -3.97 -13.85 -2.27
CA SER A 344 -5.25 -13.72 -1.57
C SER A 344 -5.60 -14.95 -0.71
N LEU A 345 -5.07 -16.11 -1.08
CA LEU A 345 -5.20 -17.36 -0.32
C LEU A 345 -4.14 -17.54 0.77
N GLY A 346 -3.30 -16.51 1.04
CA GLY A 346 -2.38 -16.52 2.18
C GLY A 346 -0.96 -17.01 1.89
N VAL A 347 -0.57 -17.13 0.61
CA VAL A 347 0.82 -17.44 0.25
C VAL A 347 1.75 -16.30 0.67
N ALA A 348 2.77 -16.62 1.45
CA ALA A 348 3.73 -15.66 1.99
C ALA A 348 4.71 -15.12 0.93
N VAL A 349 5.18 -15.98 0.02
CA VAL A 349 6.11 -15.61 -1.05
C VAL A 349 5.73 -16.30 -2.35
N ILE A 350 5.60 -15.52 -3.42
CA ILE A 350 5.46 -16.02 -4.79
C ILE A 350 6.83 -16.08 -5.44
N VAL A 351 7.21 -17.26 -5.91
CA VAL A 351 8.40 -17.46 -6.74
C VAL A 351 7.98 -17.46 -8.20
N PRO A 352 8.44 -16.49 -9.02
CA PRO A 352 8.11 -16.48 -10.44
C PRO A 352 8.64 -17.73 -11.14
N GLY A 353 7.75 -18.50 -11.78
CA GLY A 353 8.16 -19.72 -12.48
C GLY A 353 6.99 -20.49 -13.08
N GLY A 354 7.29 -21.43 -13.97
CA GLY A 354 6.31 -22.26 -14.67
C GLY A 354 6.95 -23.08 -15.77
N GLN A 355 6.17 -23.54 -16.76
CA GLN A 355 6.57 -24.51 -17.79
C GLN A 355 7.84 -24.16 -18.60
N THR A 356 8.13 -22.88 -18.80
CA THR A 356 9.27 -22.44 -19.63
C THR A 356 10.40 -21.77 -18.84
N MET A 357 10.15 -21.51 -17.55
CA MET A 357 11.10 -20.87 -16.65
C MET A 357 11.00 -21.55 -15.27
N ASN A 358 11.70 -22.67 -15.14
CA ASN A 358 11.76 -23.38 -13.85
C ASN A 358 12.70 -22.60 -12.90
N PRO A 359 12.26 -22.23 -11.70
CA PRO A 359 13.14 -21.64 -10.70
C PRO A 359 14.20 -22.66 -10.29
N SER A 360 15.40 -22.18 -10.00
CA SER A 360 16.47 -23.00 -9.46
C SER A 360 16.28 -23.32 -7.97
N ALA A 361 16.98 -24.31 -7.45
CA ALA A 361 17.01 -24.57 -6.00
C ALA A 361 17.46 -23.33 -5.20
N LYS A 362 18.34 -22.49 -5.78
CA LYS A 362 18.77 -21.23 -5.17
C LYS A 362 17.63 -20.21 -5.06
N ASP A 363 16.80 -20.08 -6.09
CA ASP A 363 15.66 -19.14 -6.10
C ASP A 363 14.61 -19.56 -5.05
N LEU A 364 14.33 -20.87 -4.96
CA LEU A 364 13.44 -21.42 -3.93
C LEU A 364 14.03 -21.28 -2.53
N LEU A 365 15.33 -21.54 -2.34
CA LEU A 365 16.03 -21.35 -1.07
C LEU A 365 15.95 -19.88 -0.64
N GLN A 366 16.21 -18.96 -1.56
CA GLN A 366 16.09 -17.52 -1.26
C GLN A 366 14.68 -17.14 -0.80
N ALA A 367 13.64 -17.70 -1.40
CA ALA A 367 12.27 -17.49 -0.96
C ALA A 367 12.01 -18.07 0.44
N VAL A 368 12.56 -19.25 0.74
CA VAL A 368 12.51 -19.89 2.07
C VAL A 368 13.18 -19.02 3.13
N GLU A 369 14.35 -18.49 2.85
CA GLU A 369 15.08 -17.62 3.79
C GLU A 369 14.41 -16.24 3.98
N GLN A 370 13.57 -15.82 3.03
CA GLN A 370 12.81 -14.57 3.14
C GLN A 370 11.67 -14.62 4.15
N VAL A 371 11.08 -15.77 4.45
CA VAL A 371 9.99 -15.88 5.41
C VAL A 371 10.53 -15.99 6.84
N VAL A 372 9.79 -15.45 7.80
CA VAL A 372 10.19 -15.45 9.23
C VAL A 372 9.99 -16.84 9.86
N SER A 373 8.99 -17.59 9.39
CA SER A 373 8.65 -18.91 9.95
C SER A 373 9.78 -19.93 9.73
N ASP A 374 10.02 -20.76 10.73
CA ASP A 374 10.93 -21.93 10.63
C ASP A 374 10.25 -23.13 9.98
N LYS A 375 8.95 -23.11 9.76
CA LYS A 375 8.15 -24.15 9.12
C LYS A 375 7.62 -23.63 7.80
N VAL A 376 8.02 -24.20 6.69
CA VAL A 376 7.68 -23.71 5.35
C VAL A 376 7.10 -24.82 4.48
N ILE A 377 5.94 -24.57 3.89
CA ILE A 377 5.33 -25.42 2.87
C ILE A 377 5.61 -24.82 1.49
N ILE A 378 6.08 -25.66 0.55
CA ILE A 378 6.34 -25.26 -0.83
C ILE A 378 5.31 -25.91 -1.76
N LEU A 379 4.64 -25.08 -2.59
CA LEU A 379 3.74 -25.50 -3.66
C LEU A 379 4.43 -25.27 -5.01
N PRO A 380 5.00 -26.30 -5.65
CA PRO A 380 5.72 -26.18 -6.91
C PRO A 380 4.83 -25.83 -8.12
N ASN A 381 3.57 -26.26 -8.13
CA ASN A 381 2.58 -26.04 -9.18
C ASN A 381 3.04 -26.46 -10.59
N ASN A 382 4.07 -27.29 -10.65
CA ASN A 382 4.62 -27.85 -11.88
C ASN A 382 5.44 -29.11 -11.56
N LYS A 383 5.17 -30.20 -12.25
CA LYS A 383 5.88 -31.49 -12.05
C LYS A 383 7.41 -31.41 -12.18
N ASN A 384 7.92 -30.51 -13.03
CA ASN A 384 9.35 -30.34 -13.24
C ASN A 384 10.04 -29.65 -12.06
N ILE A 385 9.26 -28.95 -11.22
CA ILE A 385 9.79 -28.16 -10.08
C ILE A 385 9.73 -28.97 -8.78
N VAL A 386 8.87 -30.00 -8.69
CA VAL A 386 8.73 -30.82 -7.46
C VAL A 386 10.08 -31.34 -6.96
N LEU A 387 10.89 -31.94 -7.85
CA LEU A 387 12.20 -32.47 -7.47
C LEU A 387 13.18 -31.37 -7.02
N VAL A 388 13.11 -30.19 -7.64
CA VAL A 388 13.95 -29.04 -7.25
C VAL A 388 13.51 -28.50 -5.89
N ALA A 389 12.22 -28.44 -5.62
CA ALA A 389 11.69 -28.06 -4.32
C ALA A 389 12.10 -29.04 -3.21
N GLU A 390 12.12 -30.34 -3.47
CA GLU A 390 12.59 -31.35 -2.53
C GLU A 390 14.08 -31.18 -2.16
N GLN A 391 14.92 -30.74 -3.11
CA GLN A 391 16.34 -30.47 -2.84
C GLN A 391 16.55 -29.34 -1.81
N VAL A 392 15.62 -28.38 -1.72
CA VAL A 392 15.75 -27.26 -0.76
C VAL A 392 15.77 -27.74 0.68
N LYS A 393 15.14 -28.88 1.00
CA LYS A 393 15.13 -29.47 2.35
C LYS A 393 16.54 -29.69 2.91
N SER A 394 17.51 -29.99 2.05
CA SER A 394 18.89 -30.23 2.46
C SER A 394 19.78 -28.98 2.47
N LEU A 395 19.26 -27.84 2.06
CA LEU A 395 20.01 -26.59 1.90
C LEU A 395 19.72 -25.55 2.99
N THR A 396 18.77 -25.81 3.88
CA THR A 396 18.35 -24.91 4.96
C THR A 396 18.17 -25.68 6.26
N GLU A 397 18.25 -24.97 7.39
CA GLU A 397 17.94 -25.52 8.72
C GLU A 397 16.45 -25.47 9.04
N LYS A 398 15.63 -24.76 8.22
CA LYS A 398 14.17 -24.69 8.39
C LYS A 398 13.50 -26.02 8.07
N SER A 399 12.35 -26.25 8.70
CA SER A 399 11.51 -27.41 8.42
C SER A 399 10.74 -27.19 7.12
N ILE A 400 11.11 -27.91 6.06
CA ILE A 400 10.49 -27.79 4.74
C ILE A 400 9.59 -28.97 4.46
N ARG A 401 8.34 -28.68 4.02
CA ARG A 401 7.45 -29.66 3.44
C ARG A 401 7.10 -29.26 2.01
N VAL A 402 7.26 -30.16 1.07
CA VAL A 402 6.80 -29.97 -0.31
C VAL A 402 5.45 -30.69 -0.46
N VAL A 403 4.41 -29.95 -0.80
CA VAL A 403 3.14 -30.51 -1.26
C VAL A 403 3.25 -30.61 -2.77
N PRO A 404 3.23 -31.83 -3.35
CA PRO A 404 3.68 -32.07 -4.73
C PRO A 404 2.63 -31.66 -5.77
N THR A 405 2.23 -30.40 -5.76
CA THR A 405 1.32 -29.81 -6.73
C THR A 405 1.98 -29.73 -8.11
N GLU A 406 1.33 -30.28 -9.12
CA GLU A 406 1.81 -30.32 -10.50
C GLU A 406 1.15 -29.27 -11.39
N THR A 407 0.02 -28.68 -10.94
CA THR A 407 -0.77 -27.70 -11.66
C THR A 407 -1.22 -26.56 -10.76
N ILE A 408 -1.62 -25.43 -11.36
CA ILE A 408 -2.19 -24.28 -10.65
C ILE A 408 -3.47 -24.64 -9.89
N PRO A 409 -4.47 -25.35 -10.48
CA PRO A 409 -5.64 -25.81 -9.74
C PRO A 409 -5.30 -26.63 -8.50
N GLN A 410 -4.36 -27.56 -8.59
CA GLN A 410 -3.92 -28.34 -7.44
C GLN A 410 -3.30 -27.45 -6.33
N GLY A 411 -2.57 -26.39 -6.72
CA GLY A 411 -2.03 -25.44 -5.77
C GLY A 411 -3.12 -24.64 -5.05
N VAL A 412 -4.17 -24.27 -5.76
CA VAL A 412 -5.34 -23.57 -5.19
C VAL A 412 -6.09 -24.49 -4.22
N ALA A 413 -6.40 -25.72 -4.63
CA ALA A 413 -7.08 -26.69 -3.76
C ALA A 413 -6.26 -27.00 -2.49
N ALA A 414 -4.94 -27.15 -2.62
CA ALA A 414 -4.05 -27.34 -1.47
C ALA A 414 -4.13 -26.15 -0.50
N LEU A 415 -4.18 -24.91 -1.00
CA LEU A 415 -4.31 -23.71 -0.16
C LEU A 415 -5.67 -23.61 0.53
N LEU A 416 -6.74 -23.99 -0.14
CA LEU A 416 -8.09 -24.01 0.45
C LEU A 416 -8.22 -25.06 1.57
N ALA A 417 -7.43 -26.14 1.50
CA ALA A 417 -7.35 -27.17 2.54
C ALA A 417 -6.32 -26.87 3.64
N PHE A 418 -5.62 -25.73 3.57
CA PHE A 418 -4.68 -25.32 4.63
C PHE A 418 -5.43 -24.94 5.89
N ASP A 419 -5.12 -25.62 7.00
CA ASP A 419 -5.72 -25.35 8.30
C ASP A 419 -4.75 -24.56 9.18
N TYR A 420 -5.10 -23.32 9.48
CA TYR A 420 -4.31 -22.39 10.30
C TYR A 420 -4.21 -22.79 11.78
N GLU A 421 -5.10 -23.67 12.25
CA GLU A 421 -5.12 -24.16 13.63
C GLU A 421 -4.39 -25.52 13.79
N ALA A 422 -4.13 -26.21 12.66
CA ALA A 422 -3.46 -27.50 12.67
C ALA A 422 -1.93 -27.36 12.76
N ASP A 423 -1.27 -28.41 13.23
CA ASP A 423 0.18 -28.51 13.21
C ASP A 423 0.73 -28.68 11.77
N PHE A 424 2.07 -28.47 11.62
CA PHE A 424 2.76 -28.49 10.33
C PHE A 424 2.57 -29.79 9.53
N GLU A 425 2.59 -30.94 10.21
CA GLU A 425 2.44 -32.23 9.54
C GLU A 425 0.99 -32.47 9.10
N THR A 426 0.04 -32.09 9.96
CA THR A 426 -1.39 -32.21 9.66
C THR A 426 -1.79 -31.30 8.51
N SER A 427 -1.40 -30.00 8.53
CA SER A 427 -1.69 -29.07 7.45
C SER A 427 -1.12 -29.55 6.11
N GLY A 428 0.14 -29.97 6.11
CA GLY A 428 0.76 -30.49 4.87
C GLY A 428 0.12 -31.81 4.36
N ARG A 429 -0.42 -32.64 5.26
CA ARG A 429 -1.17 -33.86 4.86
C ARG A 429 -2.51 -33.49 4.23
N LEU A 430 -3.30 -32.61 4.86
CA LEU A 430 -4.58 -32.14 4.34
C LEU A 430 -4.41 -31.50 2.96
N MET A 431 -3.42 -30.63 2.81
CA MET A 431 -3.08 -30.03 1.52
C MET A 431 -2.71 -31.07 0.46
N THR A 432 -1.99 -32.13 0.85
CA THR A 432 -1.61 -33.22 -0.09
C THR A 432 -2.81 -34.05 -0.50
N GLU A 433 -3.74 -34.31 0.41
CA GLU A 433 -4.99 -35.04 0.11
C GLU A 433 -5.87 -34.26 -0.87
N ALA A 434 -5.98 -32.94 -0.69
CA ALA A 434 -6.80 -32.06 -1.53
C ALA A 434 -6.35 -32.01 -3.00
N ILE A 435 -5.08 -32.22 -3.33
CA ILE A 435 -4.64 -32.20 -4.74
C ILE A 435 -5.25 -33.32 -5.58
N SER A 436 -5.70 -34.39 -4.95
CA SER A 436 -6.29 -35.55 -5.65
C SER A 436 -7.77 -35.35 -6.03
N THR A 437 -8.43 -34.36 -5.45
CA THR A 437 -9.87 -34.08 -5.73
C THR A 437 -10.07 -33.20 -6.96
N VAL A 438 -9.01 -32.60 -7.47
CA VAL A 438 -9.07 -31.59 -8.54
C VAL A 438 -8.66 -32.17 -9.88
N ARG A 439 -9.51 -31.98 -10.89
CA ARG A 439 -9.18 -32.26 -12.30
C ARG A 439 -8.67 -30.95 -12.95
N THR A 440 -7.63 -31.05 -13.75
CA THR A 440 -7.04 -29.91 -14.44
C THR A 440 -7.12 -30.02 -15.95
N ILE A 441 -7.68 -28.97 -16.60
CA ILE A 441 -7.59 -28.82 -18.05
C ILE A 441 -6.60 -27.68 -18.36
N GLU A 442 -5.70 -27.93 -19.31
CA GLU A 442 -4.75 -26.92 -19.80
C GLU A 442 -4.88 -26.77 -21.30
N ILE A 443 -5.16 -25.57 -21.79
CA ILE A 443 -5.21 -25.25 -23.22
C ILE A 443 -4.00 -24.39 -23.58
N THR A 444 -3.13 -24.96 -24.42
CA THR A 444 -1.88 -24.33 -24.83
C THR A 444 -1.63 -24.49 -26.34
N ARG A 445 -0.48 -24.05 -26.83
CA ARG A 445 -0.09 -24.16 -28.24
C ARG A 445 1.08 -25.11 -28.42
N ALA A 446 0.96 -26.03 -29.39
CA ALA A 446 2.00 -27.00 -29.71
C ALA A 446 3.32 -26.29 -30.12
N VAL A 447 4.42 -26.63 -29.45
CA VAL A 447 5.76 -26.07 -29.75
C VAL A 447 6.39 -26.64 -31.02
N ARG A 448 5.93 -27.85 -31.44
CA ARG A 448 6.39 -28.54 -32.67
C ARG A 448 5.27 -29.32 -33.31
N SER A 449 5.43 -29.67 -34.59
CA SER A 449 4.53 -30.62 -35.24
C SER A 449 4.86 -32.03 -34.81
N VAL A 450 3.83 -32.80 -34.45
CA VAL A 450 3.97 -34.19 -33.97
C VAL A 450 2.68 -34.98 -34.21
N LYS A 451 2.82 -36.30 -34.41
CA LYS A 451 1.68 -37.23 -34.40
C LYS A 451 1.72 -37.97 -33.08
N LEU A 452 0.72 -37.75 -32.22
CA LEU A 452 0.64 -38.34 -30.87
C LEU A 452 -0.81 -38.67 -30.52
N ASN A 453 -1.03 -39.80 -29.88
CA ASN A 453 -2.37 -40.28 -29.48
C ASN A 453 -3.41 -40.25 -30.61
N GLY A 454 -3.00 -40.58 -31.85
CA GLY A 454 -3.88 -40.55 -33.04
C GLY A 454 -4.16 -39.14 -33.60
N LEU A 455 -3.70 -38.09 -32.94
CA LEU A 455 -3.85 -36.69 -33.36
C LEU A 455 -2.64 -36.24 -34.20
N ASN A 456 -2.91 -35.57 -35.33
CA ASN A 456 -1.89 -34.95 -36.16
C ASN A 456 -1.82 -33.46 -35.85
N ILE A 457 -0.83 -33.06 -35.06
CA ILE A 457 -0.71 -31.73 -34.48
C ILE A 457 0.32 -30.94 -35.27
N LYS A 458 -0.03 -29.70 -35.65
CA LYS A 458 0.86 -28.74 -36.28
C LYS A 458 1.47 -27.81 -35.27
N LYS A 459 2.68 -27.31 -35.53
CA LYS A 459 3.32 -26.26 -34.70
C LYS A 459 2.38 -25.06 -34.56
N LYS A 460 2.28 -24.50 -33.35
CA LYS A 460 1.40 -23.39 -32.92
C LYS A 460 -0.10 -23.73 -32.91
N GLN A 461 -0.49 -24.94 -33.21
CA GLN A 461 -1.88 -25.36 -33.14
C GLN A 461 -2.33 -25.45 -31.66
N PRO A 462 -3.54 -24.98 -31.32
CA PRO A 462 -4.12 -25.17 -29.98
C PRO A 462 -4.26 -26.66 -29.67
N ILE A 463 -3.84 -27.05 -28.49
CA ILE A 463 -3.95 -28.40 -27.93
C ILE A 463 -4.53 -28.34 -26.52
N GLY A 464 -5.26 -29.38 -26.16
CA GLY A 464 -5.87 -29.52 -24.84
C GLY A 464 -5.34 -30.74 -24.10
N LEU A 465 -4.92 -30.50 -22.87
CA LEU A 465 -4.50 -31.55 -21.94
C LEU A 465 -5.57 -31.69 -20.85
N LEU A 466 -5.78 -32.91 -20.41
CA LEU A 466 -6.58 -33.27 -19.24
C LEU A 466 -5.67 -34.04 -18.30
N ASP A 467 -5.44 -33.52 -17.10
CA ASP A 467 -4.50 -34.04 -16.10
C ASP A 467 -3.13 -34.39 -16.72
N GLY A 468 -2.60 -33.47 -17.52
CA GLY A 468 -1.32 -33.58 -18.22
C GLY A 468 -1.35 -34.46 -19.48
N ASN A 469 -2.43 -35.17 -19.78
CA ASN A 469 -2.57 -36.04 -20.95
C ASN A 469 -3.16 -35.28 -22.14
N LEU A 470 -2.53 -35.36 -23.30
CA LEU A 470 -3.02 -34.77 -24.54
C LEU A 470 -4.29 -35.50 -25.02
N VAL A 471 -5.41 -34.79 -25.07
CA VAL A 471 -6.73 -35.37 -25.41
C VAL A 471 -7.44 -34.70 -26.58
N ALA A 472 -7.04 -33.47 -26.96
CA ALA A 472 -7.64 -32.71 -28.05
C ALA A 472 -6.64 -31.82 -28.78
N ALA A 473 -6.92 -31.53 -30.06
CA ALA A 473 -6.24 -30.52 -30.85
C ALA A 473 -7.24 -29.87 -31.83
N GLY A 474 -7.11 -28.58 -32.11
CA GLY A 474 -8.06 -27.86 -32.97
C GLY A 474 -7.50 -26.58 -33.54
N ASN A 475 -8.34 -25.77 -34.16
CA ASN A 475 -7.93 -24.51 -34.78
C ASN A 475 -8.08 -23.29 -33.83
N LYS A 476 -9.02 -23.35 -32.87
CA LYS A 476 -9.27 -22.32 -31.89
C LYS A 476 -9.20 -22.88 -30.49
N SER A 477 -8.64 -22.11 -29.55
CA SER A 477 -8.49 -22.53 -28.15
C SER A 477 -9.85 -22.80 -27.48
N VAL A 478 -10.88 -22.01 -27.79
CA VAL A 478 -12.25 -22.17 -27.28
C VAL A 478 -12.84 -23.52 -27.71
N ASP A 479 -12.71 -23.86 -29.00
CA ASP A 479 -13.23 -25.13 -29.54
C ASP A 479 -12.52 -26.34 -28.90
N VAL A 480 -11.20 -26.24 -28.70
CA VAL A 480 -10.40 -27.28 -28.04
C VAL A 480 -10.83 -27.45 -26.59
N LEU A 481 -11.06 -26.36 -25.85
CA LEU A 481 -11.55 -26.44 -24.47
C LEU A 481 -12.92 -27.12 -24.40
N SER A 482 -13.85 -26.77 -25.29
CA SER A 482 -15.17 -27.41 -25.36
C SER A 482 -15.07 -28.91 -25.62
N VAL A 483 -14.13 -29.33 -26.50
CA VAL A 483 -13.89 -30.78 -26.77
C VAL A 483 -13.29 -31.48 -25.54
N VAL A 484 -12.39 -30.84 -24.80
CA VAL A 484 -11.83 -31.42 -23.56
C VAL A 484 -12.90 -31.55 -22.49
N LEU A 485 -13.70 -30.51 -22.26
CA LEU A 485 -14.81 -30.50 -21.30
C LEU A 485 -15.83 -31.61 -21.59
N SER A 486 -16.14 -31.89 -22.88
CA SER A 486 -17.05 -32.98 -23.26
C SER A 486 -16.53 -34.39 -22.93
N LYS A 487 -15.26 -34.53 -22.56
CA LYS A 487 -14.62 -35.79 -22.14
C LYS A 487 -14.52 -35.98 -20.64
N VAL A 488 -14.94 -34.98 -19.88
CA VAL A 488 -14.96 -34.99 -18.41
C VAL A 488 -16.41 -35.22 -17.99
N ASP A 489 -16.60 -36.12 -17.05
CA ASP A 489 -17.87 -36.25 -16.35
C ASP A 489 -18.02 -35.06 -15.39
N LEU A 490 -19.03 -34.25 -15.61
CA LEU A 490 -19.31 -33.04 -14.80
C LEU A 490 -20.49 -33.26 -13.83
N ASP A 491 -21.05 -34.47 -13.75
CA ASP A 491 -22.23 -34.74 -12.92
C ASP A 491 -21.91 -34.69 -11.42
N GLU A 492 -20.65 -34.94 -11.05
CA GLU A 492 -20.15 -34.82 -9.66
C GLU A 492 -19.41 -33.49 -9.38
N ALA A 493 -19.27 -32.64 -10.40
CA ALA A 493 -18.58 -31.35 -10.21
C ALA A 493 -19.52 -30.30 -9.59
N GLU A 494 -19.02 -29.57 -8.59
CA GLU A 494 -19.72 -28.47 -7.95
C GLU A 494 -19.27 -27.11 -8.51
N VAL A 495 -17.96 -26.98 -8.78
CA VAL A 495 -17.36 -25.72 -9.21
C VAL A 495 -16.41 -25.92 -10.40
N ILE A 496 -16.49 -25.05 -11.38
CA ILE A 496 -15.49 -24.91 -12.45
C ILE A 496 -14.88 -23.52 -12.39
N THR A 497 -13.55 -23.41 -12.24
CA THR A 497 -12.85 -22.14 -12.33
C THR A 497 -12.04 -22.06 -13.61
N ILE A 498 -12.28 -21.03 -14.44
CA ILE A 498 -11.61 -20.80 -15.72
C ILE A 498 -10.60 -19.63 -15.55
N TYR A 499 -9.31 -19.96 -15.50
CA TYR A 499 -8.24 -18.95 -15.50
C TYR A 499 -7.84 -18.67 -16.96
N TYR A 500 -8.07 -17.42 -17.43
CA TYR A 500 -7.67 -17.04 -18.80
C TYR A 500 -6.32 -16.32 -18.82
N GLY A 501 -5.51 -16.66 -19.84
CA GLY A 501 -4.14 -16.17 -19.99
C GLY A 501 -4.04 -14.82 -20.68
N VAL A 502 -2.81 -14.29 -20.72
CA VAL A 502 -2.49 -12.95 -21.27
C VAL A 502 -2.93 -12.76 -22.72
N ASP A 503 -2.89 -13.83 -23.54
CA ASP A 503 -3.27 -13.82 -24.96
C ASP A 503 -4.76 -14.13 -25.20
N THR A 504 -5.60 -14.12 -24.17
CA THR A 504 -7.01 -14.50 -24.22
C THR A 504 -7.89 -13.35 -23.74
N LYS A 505 -9.02 -13.13 -24.42
CA LYS A 505 -9.98 -12.10 -24.05
C LYS A 505 -11.02 -12.66 -23.08
N GLU A 506 -11.41 -11.86 -22.10
CA GLU A 506 -12.46 -12.19 -21.13
C GLU A 506 -13.77 -12.60 -21.83
N ALA A 507 -14.15 -11.90 -22.91
CA ALA A 507 -15.35 -12.23 -23.68
C ALA A 507 -15.33 -13.66 -24.27
N GLU A 508 -14.15 -14.22 -24.57
CA GLU A 508 -14.03 -15.60 -25.04
C GLU A 508 -14.24 -16.59 -23.87
N ALA A 509 -13.73 -16.28 -22.68
CA ALA A 509 -13.98 -17.06 -21.47
C ALA A 509 -15.47 -17.02 -21.08
N GLN A 510 -16.12 -15.87 -21.23
CA GLN A 510 -17.56 -15.74 -20.99
C GLN A 510 -18.41 -16.60 -21.93
N GLN A 511 -18.03 -16.73 -23.22
CA GLN A 511 -18.73 -17.62 -24.15
C GLN A 511 -18.63 -19.10 -23.72
N ILE A 512 -17.50 -19.51 -23.13
CA ILE A 512 -17.32 -20.85 -22.61
C ILE A 512 -18.23 -21.07 -21.39
N ASN A 513 -18.25 -20.12 -20.45
CA ASN A 513 -19.15 -20.13 -19.31
C ASN A 513 -20.61 -20.33 -19.74
N ASP A 514 -21.08 -19.50 -20.68
CA ASP A 514 -22.46 -19.59 -21.18
C ASP A 514 -22.77 -20.95 -21.85
N SER A 515 -21.75 -21.57 -22.46
CA SER A 515 -21.87 -22.89 -23.06
C SER A 515 -21.97 -24.01 -22.00
N ILE A 516 -21.17 -23.91 -20.93
CA ILE A 516 -21.20 -24.87 -19.80
C ILE A 516 -22.55 -24.78 -19.09
N LEU A 517 -23.01 -23.59 -18.73
CA LEU A 517 -24.27 -23.37 -18.00
C LEU A 517 -25.51 -23.78 -18.81
N LYS A 518 -25.46 -23.80 -20.17
CA LYS A 518 -26.53 -24.37 -21.01
C LYS A 518 -26.68 -25.87 -20.86
N GLY A 519 -25.56 -26.57 -20.65
CA GLY A 519 -25.57 -28.03 -20.46
C GLY A 519 -25.75 -28.44 -19.00
N GLN A 520 -25.23 -27.65 -18.07
CA GLN A 520 -25.22 -27.92 -16.63
C GLN A 520 -25.65 -26.64 -15.85
N PRO A 521 -26.97 -26.36 -15.75
CA PRO A 521 -27.46 -25.09 -15.20
C PRO A 521 -27.17 -24.88 -13.70
N ASN A 522 -26.91 -25.95 -12.97
CA ASN A 522 -26.68 -25.91 -11.51
C ASN A 522 -25.19 -25.81 -11.14
N LEU A 523 -24.29 -25.88 -12.12
CA LEU A 523 -22.85 -25.84 -11.89
C LEU A 523 -22.41 -24.40 -11.66
N GLN A 524 -21.61 -24.19 -10.62
CA GLN A 524 -20.99 -22.87 -10.39
C GLN A 524 -19.78 -22.73 -11.32
N VAL A 525 -19.76 -21.66 -12.15
CA VAL A 525 -18.61 -21.37 -13.03
C VAL A 525 -18.03 -20.00 -12.70
N GLU A 526 -16.75 -19.96 -12.42
CA GLU A 526 -16.00 -18.74 -12.12
C GLU A 526 -15.01 -18.41 -13.24
N ILE A 527 -14.90 -17.14 -13.59
CA ILE A 527 -13.93 -16.66 -14.57
C ILE A 527 -12.93 -15.77 -13.86
N VAL A 528 -11.67 -16.14 -13.93
CA VAL A 528 -10.58 -15.44 -13.25
C VAL A 528 -9.52 -15.03 -14.26
N ARG A 529 -9.10 -13.78 -14.21
CA ARG A 529 -7.97 -13.30 -14.99
C ARG A 529 -6.68 -13.84 -14.37
N GLY A 530 -6.02 -14.75 -15.06
CA GLY A 530 -4.78 -15.37 -14.59
C GLY A 530 -3.53 -14.68 -15.08
N ASP A 531 -3.59 -14.04 -16.26
CA ASP A 531 -2.45 -13.43 -16.98
C ASP A 531 -1.27 -14.40 -17.20
N GLN A 532 -1.54 -15.72 -17.13
CA GLN A 532 -0.49 -16.72 -17.35
C GLN A 532 -0.02 -16.69 -18.81
N PRO A 533 1.31 -16.75 -19.05
CA PRO A 533 1.86 -16.92 -20.38
C PRO A 533 1.69 -18.36 -20.85
N HIS A 534 1.71 -18.59 -22.16
CA HIS A 534 1.69 -19.90 -22.81
C HIS A 534 0.39 -20.71 -22.73
N TYR A 535 -0.45 -20.50 -21.73
CA TYR A 535 -1.75 -21.14 -21.60
C TYR A 535 -2.87 -20.15 -21.91
N ASN A 536 -3.71 -20.48 -22.91
CA ASN A 536 -4.90 -19.69 -23.16
C ASN A 536 -5.91 -19.87 -22.01
N TYR A 537 -6.06 -21.11 -21.54
CA TYR A 537 -6.91 -21.44 -20.40
C TYR A 537 -6.24 -22.46 -19.49
N ILE A 538 -6.38 -22.29 -18.20
CA ILE A 538 -6.22 -23.33 -17.18
C ILE A 538 -7.59 -23.44 -16.50
N VAL A 539 -8.11 -24.66 -16.36
CA VAL A 539 -9.44 -24.87 -15.78
C VAL A 539 -9.33 -25.86 -14.63
N SER A 540 -9.88 -25.46 -13.49
CA SER A 540 -10.13 -26.34 -12.33
C SER A 540 -11.52 -26.92 -12.43
N ILE A 541 -11.69 -28.18 -12.10
CA ILE A 541 -12.97 -28.88 -11.96
C ILE A 541 -12.93 -29.57 -10.60
N GLU A 542 -13.82 -29.16 -9.72
CA GLU A 542 -13.92 -29.56 -8.31
C GLU A 542 -15.29 -30.04 -7.95
#